data_93c30092ba858e776d6cab1ac2a7b756
#
_entry.id   93c30092ba858e776d6cab1ac2a7b756
#
_cell.length_a   1.000
_cell.length_b   1.000
_cell.length_c   1.000
_cell.angle_alpha   90.00
_cell.angle_beta   90.00
_cell.angle_gamma   90.00
#
_symmetry.space_group_name_H-M   'P 1'
#
loop_
_entity.id
_entity.type
_entity.pdbx_description
1 polymer ?
#
loop_
_entity_poly.entity_id
_entity_poly.type
_entity_poly.pdbx_seq_one_letter_code
_entity_poly.pdbx_strand_id
1 'polypeptide(L)'
;DEGFLEVETPMLGKSTPEGARDYLVPSRIHPGSFYGLPQSPQLYKQLLMCSGYDRYIQIARCFRDEDLRADRQPEFTQIDMELSFVDVDDVIDVNERFLAYLFKEVLDVDVKLPIQRITWQEAMDRFGSDKPDMRFGMELHDVSEVVKDCGFVVFKNALEAGGSVRGINAEGQGSMPRKKIDKLVDFAKTYGAKGLAYIAIAEDGTRKSSFAKFMTEEELDALVRAMEGKPGDLLLFAADKNKVVYDVLGALRVELAKQMDLLDKNEYRFVWVTEFPLLEWSEEENRYTAMHHPFTMLMEEDIPLIESGDLGKIRAKAYDIVLNGNEIGGGSVRIHQNDIQEKMFEMLGFTKDAAYKQFGFLLNAFKYGVPPHAGLAYGLDRLVMLMAKVDSIRDVIAFPKVKDASCLMTESPSVVSEQQLEELG
;
A
#
# COMPACT_ATOMS: atom_id res chain seq x y z
N ASP A 1 27.45 7.94 -6.61
CA ASP A 1 27.83 9.15 -7.38
C ASP A 1 26.88 10.34 -7.12
N GLU A 2 25.72 10.10 -6.49
CA GLU A 2 24.71 11.11 -6.16
C GLU A 2 24.95 11.83 -4.82
N GLY A 3 26.13 11.65 -4.19
CA GLY A 3 26.49 12.29 -2.93
C GLY A 3 25.89 11.65 -1.67
N PHE A 4 25.39 10.44 -1.76
CA PHE A 4 24.92 9.69 -0.60
C PHE A 4 26.09 9.16 0.22
N LEU A 5 25.98 9.27 1.54
CA LEU A 5 26.86 8.65 2.50
C LEU A 5 26.15 7.40 3.06
N GLU A 6 26.82 6.25 2.94
CA GLU A 6 26.33 5.00 3.51
C GLU A 6 26.63 4.96 5.00
N VAL A 7 25.60 4.75 5.83
CA VAL A 7 25.71 4.73 7.30
C VAL A 7 24.90 3.57 7.83
N GLU A 8 25.58 2.63 8.51
CA GLU A 8 24.90 1.57 9.25
C GLU A 8 24.34 2.11 10.56
N THR A 9 23.09 1.69 10.87
CA THR A 9 22.40 2.05 12.12
C THR A 9 22.25 0.84 13.03
N PRO A 10 22.09 1.04 14.35
CA PRO A 10 21.98 -0.07 15.31
C PRO A 10 20.81 -0.99 15.04
N MET A 11 21.04 -2.31 15.20
CA MET A 11 19.99 -3.35 15.19
C MET A 11 19.33 -3.49 16.57
N LEU A 12 20.07 -3.26 17.65
CA LEU A 12 19.57 -3.28 19.02
C LEU A 12 19.11 -1.86 19.39
N GLY A 13 17.87 -1.56 19.11
CA GLY A 13 17.26 -0.25 19.35
C GLY A 13 16.22 -0.27 20.46
N LYS A 14 15.61 0.90 20.67
CA LYS A 14 14.43 1.02 21.53
C LYS A 14 13.21 0.49 20.78
N SER A 15 12.37 -0.29 21.47
CA SER A 15 11.08 -0.70 20.89
C SER A 15 10.18 0.53 20.66
N THR A 16 9.83 0.74 19.41
CA THR A 16 8.96 1.83 18.94
C THR A 16 8.08 1.31 17.82
N PRO A 17 7.07 0.47 18.13
CA PRO A 17 6.26 -0.17 17.10
C PRO A 17 5.57 0.86 16.21
N GLU A 18 5.68 0.66 14.89
CA GLU A 18 5.16 1.53 13.83
C GLU A 18 4.26 0.72 12.87
N GLY A 19 3.18 0.14 13.42
CA GLY A 19 2.23 -0.67 12.64
C GLY A 19 2.37 -2.17 12.87
N ALA A 20 3.53 -2.80 12.58
CA ALA A 20 3.80 -4.19 12.92
C ALA A 20 4.28 -4.35 14.38
N ARG A 21 4.32 -5.58 14.88
CA ARG A 21 4.96 -5.87 16.18
C ARG A 21 6.48 -5.93 16.02
N ASP A 22 7.19 -5.48 17.05
CA ASP A 22 8.65 -5.60 17.12
C ASP A 22 9.06 -7.00 17.59
N TYR A 23 10.15 -7.54 17.03
CA TYR A 23 10.88 -8.63 17.66
C TYR A 23 11.66 -8.09 18.86
N LEU A 24 11.48 -8.69 20.04
CA LEU A 24 12.11 -8.25 21.27
C LEU A 24 13.30 -9.14 21.62
N VAL A 25 14.42 -8.51 22.01
CA VAL A 25 15.63 -9.18 22.49
C VAL A 25 15.83 -8.79 23.96
N PRO A 26 15.78 -9.74 24.90
CA PRO A 26 15.95 -9.43 26.34
C PRO A 26 17.37 -8.96 26.63
N SER A 27 17.50 -8.02 27.59
CA SER A 27 18.78 -7.52 28.05
C SER A 27 19.23 -8.24 29.34
N ARG A 28 20.29 -9.02 29.25
CA ARG A 28 20.88 -9.67 30.44
C ARG A 28 21.40 -8.68 31.50
N ILE A 29 21.86 -7.50 31.05
CA ILE A 29 22.44 -6.49 31.96
C ILE A 29 21.36 -5.61 32.61
N HIS A 30 20.19 -5.50 31.97
CA HIS A 30 19.05 -4.72 32.46
C HIS A 30 17.83 -5.64 32.61
N PRO A 31 17.67 -6.38 33.70
CA PRO A 31 16.57 -7.32 33.88
C PRO A 31 15.21 -6.66 33.69
N GLY A 32 14.28 -7.32 32.96
CA GLY A 32 12.97 -6.78 32.62
C GLY A 32 12.95 -5.72 31.49
N SER A 33 14.14 -5.44 30.93
CA SER A 33 14.26 -4.52 29.77
C SER A 33 14.59 -5.28 28.49
N PHE A 34 14.11 -4.76 27.36
CA PHE A 34 14.26 -5.39 26.03
C PHE A 34 14.76 -4.38 25.00
N TYR A 35 15.56 -4.85 24.06
CA TYR A 35 15.79 -4.17 22.80
C TYR A 35 14.69 -4.57 21.81
N GLY A 36 14.29 -3.64 20.93
CA GLY A 36 13.50 -3.94 19.74
C GLY A 36 14.40 -4.06 18.52
N LEU A 37 14.19 -5.10 17.70
CA LEU A 37 14.80 -5.14 16.38
C LEU A 37 14.07 -4.16 15.43
N PRO A 38 14.80 -3.40 14.58
CA PRO A 38 14.21 -2.31 13.81
C PRO A 38 13.27 -2.82 12.71
N GLN A 39 12.09 -2.25 12.63
CA GLN A 39 11.19 -2.44 11.50
C GLN A 39 11.67 -1.69 10.26
N SER A 40 12.35 -0.56 10.49
CA SER A 40 13.10 0.25 9.53
C SER A 40 14.04 1.18 10.30
N PRO A 41 15.06 1.78 9.66
CA PRO A 41 15.93 2.76 10.30
C PRO A 41 15.32 4.17 10.41
N GLN A 42 13.99 4.31 10.36
CA GLN A 42 13.27 5.59 10.26
C GLN A 42 13.72 6.63 11.30
N LEU A 43 13.78 6.28 12.56
CA LEU A 43 14.15 7.23 13.62
C LEU A 43 15.63 7.61 13.56
N TYR A 44 16.49 6.67 13.22
CA TYR A 44 17.94 6.92 13.11
C TYR A 44 18.27 7.81 11.92
N LYS A 45 17.67 7.58 10.75
CA LYS A 45 17.94 8.42 9.58
C LYS A 45 17.45 9.86 9.77
N GLN A 46 16.34 10.08 10.46
CA GLN A 46 15.89 11.42 10.84
C GLN A 46 16.87 12.11 11.81
N LEU A 47 17.46 11.37 12.77
CA LEU A 47 18.51 11.89 13.64
C LEU A 47 19.79 12.24 12.85
N LEU A 48 20.13 11.49 11.82
CA LEU A 48 21.24 11.84 10.93
C LEU A 48 20.97 13.14 10.19
N MET A 49 19.74 13.39 9.71
CA MET A 49 19.37 14.69 9.12
C MET A 49 19.52 15.82 10.12
N CYS A 50 19.06 15.64 11.38
CA CYS A 50 19.29 16.61 12.47
C CYS A 50 20.77 16.86 12.75
N SER A 51 21.63 15.87 12.49
CA SER A 51 23.08 15.95 12.68
C SER A 51 23.83 16.64 11.54
N GLY A 52 23.12 17.06 10.48
CA GLY A 52 23.70 17.76 9.34
C GLY A 52 24.12 16.86 8.17
N TYR A 53 23.60 15.65 8.09
CA TYR A 53 23.77 14.82 6.89
C TYR A 53 22.85 15.31 5.79
N ASP A 54 23.38 15.47 4.58
CA ASP A 54 22.62 15.92 3.42
C ASP A 54 21.91 14.76 2.72
N ARG A 55 22.60 13.62 2.57
CA ARG A 55 22.08 12.43 1.90
C ARG A 55 22.60 11.17 2.57
N TYR A 56 21.68 10.35 3.05
CA TYR A 56 21.96 9.07 3.71
C TYR A 56 21.43 7.93 2.86
N ILE A 57 22.16 6.82 2.82
CA ILE A 57 21.71 5.54 2.29
C ILE A 57 22.20 4.40 3.17
N GLN A 58 21.41 3.32 3.22
CA GLN A 58 21.79 2.08 3.89
C GLN A 58 21.12 0.88 3.22
N ILE A 59 21.87 -0.20 3.07
CA ILE A 59 21.28 -1.51 2.81
C ILE A 59 20.90 -2.11 4.16
N ALA A 60 19.65 -1.84 4.58
CA ALA A 60 19.19 -2.05 5.95
C ALA A 60 18.52 -3.42 6.12
N ARG A 61 18.92 -4.17 7.15
CA ARG A 61 18.17 -5.34 7.58
C ARG A 61 17.00 -4.89 8.46
N CYS A 62 15.79 -5.35 8.14
CA CYS A 62 14.56 -4.98 8.82
C CYS A 62 13.82 -6.21 9.31
N PHE A 63 13.02 -6.04 10.39
CA PHE A 63 12.34 -7.12 11.08
C PHE A 63 10.89 -6.71 11.38
N ARG A 64 9.94 -7.58 11.06
CA ARG A 64 8.51 -7.35 11.37
C ARG A 64 7.85 -8.65 11.78
N ASP A 65 7.29 -8.69 12.98
CA ASP A 65 6.49 -9.80 13.46
C ASP A 65 5.04 -9.64 13.00
N GLU A 66 4.79 -10.13 11.80
CA GLU A 66 3.47 -10.09 11.16
C GLU A 66 3.20 -11.37 10.34
N ASP A 67 1.94 -11.55 9.93
CA ASP A 67 1.54 -12.71 9.15
C ASP A 67 2.28 -12.76 7.79
N LEU A 68 2.85 -13.93 7.49
CA LEU A 68 3.62 -14.13 6.28
C LEU A 68 2.72 -14.36 5.05
N ARG A 69 3.10 -13.71 3.95
CA ARG A 69 2.48 -13.84 2.62
C ARG A 69 3.55 -14.22 1.59
N ALA A 70 3.14 -14.38 0.35
CA ALA A 70 4.07 -14.70 -0.76
C ALA A 70 5.17 -13.65 -0.94
N ASP A 71 4.87 -12.39 -0.61
CA ASP A 71 5.73 -11.21 -0.75
C ASP A 71 6.22 -10.64 0.60
N ARG A 72 6.10 -11.39 1.70
CA ARG A 72 6.50 -10.96 3.06
C ARG A 72 7.33 -12.02 3.77
N GLN A 73 8.37 -11.55 4.45
CA GLN A 73 9.23 -12.33 5.35
C GLN A 73 9.38 -11.59 6.69
N PRO A 74 9.61 -12.30 7.81
CA PRO A 74 9.76 -11.67 9.13
C PRO A 74 11.06 -10.86 9.23
N GLU A 75 12.02 -11.18 8.40
CA GLU A 75 13.26 -10.45 8.19
C GLU A 75 13.49 -10.23 6.69
N PHE A 76 13.81 -9.01 6.30
CA PHE A 76 13.96 -8.59 4.90
C PHE A 76 14.97 -7.46 4.79
N THR A 77 15.34 -7.09 3.56
CA THR A 77 16.32 -6.05 3.29
C THR A 77 15.67 -4.88 2.57
N GLN A 78 16.01 -3.66 2.98
CA GLN A 78 15.64 -2.43 2.31
C GLN A 78 16.86 -1.70 1.75
N ILE A 79 16.69 -1.06 0.60
CA ILE A 79 17.55 0.06 0.19
C ILE A 79 16.87 1.30 0.76
N ASP A 80 17.40 1.82 1.86
CA ASP A 80 16.80 2.92 2.60
C ASP A 80 17.59 4.21 2.38
N MET A 81 16.88 5.32 2.13
CA MET A 81 17.49 6.62 1.89
C MET A 81 16.75 7.76 2.55
N GLU A 82 17.47 8.82 2.89
CA GLU A 82 16.93 10.06 3.41
C GLU A 82 17.77 11.25 2.88
N LEU A 83 17.09 12.35 2.56
CA LEU A 83 17.70 13.55 1.99
C LEU A 83 17.23 14.77 2.77
N SER A 84 18.14 15.73 3.02
CA SER A 84 17.87 17.02 3.61
C SER A 84 17.61 18.10 2.56
N PHE A 85 16.82 19.13 2.89
CA PHE A 85 16.47 20.28 2.06
C PHE A 85 15.78 19.89 0.74
N VAL A 86 14.85 18.94 0.81
CA VAL A 86 14.08 18.40 -0.31
C VAL A 86 12.59 18.36 -0.04
N ASP A 87 11.81 18.31 -1.12
CA ASP A 87 10.39 18.02 -1.13
C ASP A 87 10.11 16.78 -2.01
N VAL A 88 8.84 16.43 -2.23
CA VAL A 88 8.36 15.26 -2.98
C VAL A 88 9.05 15.12 -4.33
N ASP A 89 9.10 16.21 -5.12
CA ASP A 89 9.63 16.17 -6.48
C ASP A 89 11.13 15.86 -6.53
N ASP A 90 11.90 16.34 -5.56
CA ASP A 90 13.34 16.08 -5.47
C ASP A 90 13.63 14.59 -5.21
N VAL A 91 12.84 13.98 -4.30
CA VAL A 91 12.98 12.55 -4.00
C VAL A 91 12.57 11.70 -5.19
N ILE A 92 11.47 12.04 -5.85
CA ILE A 92 10.99 11.33 -7.04
C ILE A 92 12.04 11.40 -8.15
N ASP A 93 12.62 12.57 -8.45
CA ASP A 93 13.64 12.72 -9.49
C ASP A 93 14.86 11.84 -9.24
N VAL A 94 15.40 11.85 -8.04
CA VAL A 94 16.55 10.98 -7.68
C VAL A 94 16.19 9.50 -7.87
N ASN A 95 15.00 9.10 -7.48
CA ASN A 95 14.57 7.71 -7.55
C ASN A 95 14.22 7.27 -8.98
N GLU A 96 13.68 8.15 -9.82
CA GLU A 96 13.48 7.87 -11.24
C GLU A 96 14.82 7.60 -11.96
N ARG A 97 15.83 8.41 -11.68
CA ARG A 97 17.19 8.19 -12.21
C ARG A 97 17.81 6.89 -11.69
N PHE A 98 17.62 6.58 -10.42
CA PHE A 98 18.06 5.31 -9.84
C PHE A 98 17.40 4.10 -10.53
N LEU A 99 16.08 4.10 -10.69
CA LEU A 99 15.36 3.00 -11.35
C LEU A 99 15.77 2.86 -12.82
N ALA A 100 15.89 3.97 -13.56
CA ALA A 100 16.32 3.93 -14.94
C ALA A 100 17.73 3.34 -15.08
N TYR A 101 18.67 3.76 -14.22
CA TYR A 101 20.00 3.20 -14.17
C TYR A 101 20.01 1.71 -13.81
N LEU A 102 19.31 1.33 -12.73
CA LEU A 102 19.25 -0.05 -12.26
C LEU A 102 18.72 -1.02 -13.32
N PHE A 103 17.58 -0.67 -13.92
CA PHE A 103 16.94 -1.53 -14.92
C PHE A 103 17.75 -1.62 -16.22
N LYS A 104 18.42 -0.53 -16.59
CA LYS A 104 19.33 -0.53 -17.75
C LYS A 104 20.55 -1.41 -17.52
N GLU A 105 21.23 -1.24 -16.41
CA GLU A 105 22.49 -1.95 -16.12
C GLU A 105 22.28 -3.45 -15.85
N VAL A 106 21.17 -3.82 -15.19
CA VAL A 106 20.96 -5.19 -14.76
C VAL A 106 20.14 -6.01 -15.76
N LEU A 107 19.19 -5.40 -16.45
CA LEU A 107 18.23 -6.10 -17.32
C LEU A 107 18.31 -5.66 -18.79
N ASP A 108 19.10 -4.64 -19.11
CA ASP A 108 19.09 -3.92 -20.40
C ASP A 108 17.69 -3.42 -20.81
N VAL A 109 16.91 -2.96 -19.82
CA VAL A 109 15.57 -2.41 -20.00
C VAL A 109 15.61 -0.90 -19.86
N ASP A 110 15.09 -0.19 -20.85
CA ASP A 110 14.96 1.26 -20.82
C ASP A 110 13.66 1.67 -20.10
N VAL A 111 13.77 2.28 -18.91
CA VAL A 111 12.63 2.85 -18.18
C VAL A 111 12.31 4.23 -18.74
N LYS A 112 11.09 4.41 -19.21
CA LYS A 112 10.64 5.70 -19.75
C LYS A 112 10.44 6.72 -18.62
N LEU A 113 11.14 7.85 -18.70
CA LEU A 113 11.00 8.97 -17.76
C LEU A 113 10.29 10.18 -18.41
N PRO A 114 9.57 11.02 -17.66
CA PRO A 114 9.20 10.78 -16.25
C PRO A 114 8.22 9.61 -16.11
N ILE A 115 8.25 8.94 -14.97
CA ILE A 115 7.26 7.90 -14.62
C ILE A 115 5.92 8.58 -14.37
N GLN A 116 4.83 7.93 -14.83
CA GLN A 116 3.47 8.43 -14.61
C GLN A 116 3.20 8.59 -13.11
N ARG A 117 2.53 9.69 -12.75
CA ARG A 117 2.05 9.95 -11.38
C ARG A 117 0.53 9.98 -11.37
N ILE A 118 -0.07 9.38 -10.37
CA ILE A 118 -1.49 9.46 -10.05
C ILE A 118 -1.66 9.70 -8.56
N THR A 119 -2.75 10.33 -8.15
CA THR A 119 -3.07 10.44 -6.74
C THR A 119 -3.60 9.12 -6.20
N TRP A 120 -3.55 8.92 -4.89
CA TRP A 120 -4.16 7.77 -4.23
C TRP A 120 -5.66 7.67 -4.57
N GLN A 121 -6.38 8.80 -4.59
CA GLN A 121 -7.79 8.81 -4.94
C GLN A 121 -8.03 8.35 -6.38
N GLU A 122 -7.22 8.82 -7.33
CA GLU A 122 -7.28 8.35 -8.73
C GLU A 122 -6.96 6.86 -8.84
N ALA A 123 -5.96 6.36 -8.09
CA ALA A 123 -5.62 4.95 -8.08
C ALA A 123 -6.79 4.09 -7.57
N MET A 124 -7.44 4.51 -6.49
CA MET A 124 -8.61 3.83 -5.96
C MET A 124 -9.82 3.92 -6.89
N ASP A 125 -10.11 5.09 -7.44
CA ASP A 125 -11.27 5.30 -8.32
C ASP A 125 -11.16 4.53 -9.64
N ARG A 126 -9.96 4.46 -10.23
CA ARG A 126 -9.73 3.83 -11.52
C ARG A 126 -9.37 2.35 -11.44
N PHE A 127 -8.71 1.92 -10.37
CA PHE A 127 -8.14 0.57 -10.30
C PHE A 127 -8.57 -0.22 -9.06
N GLY A 128 -9.21 0.43 -8.08
CA GLY A 128 -9.60 -0.19 -6.81
C GLY A 128 -8.41 -0.64 -5.95
N SER A 129 -7.24 -0.03 -6.15
CA SER A 129 -6.01 -0.38 -5.45
C SER A 129 -5.03 0.78 -5.44
N ASP A 130 -4.34 0.98 -4.33
CA ASP A 130 -3.21 1.91 -4.18
C ASP A 130 -1.90 1.43 -4.85
N LYS A 131 -1.90 0.21 -5.36
CA LYS A 131 -0.79 -0.41 -6.11
C LYS A 131 -1.30 -1.03 -7.41
N PRO A 132 -1.76 -0.22 -8.37
CA PRO A 132 -2.38 -0.72 -9.58
C PRO A 132 -1.38 -1.41 -10.51
N ASP A 133 -1.82 -2.50 -11.14
CA ASP A 133 -1.11 -3.08 -12.28
C ASP A 133 -1.51 -2.30 -13.54
N MET A 134 -0.54 -1.60 -14.12
CA MET A 134 -0.75 -0.72 -15.28
C MET A 134 -0.48 -1.40 -16.63
N ARG A 135 -0.23 -2.72 -16.65
CA ARG A 135 0.04 -3.47 -17.91
C ARG A 135 -1.20 -3.69 -18.76
N PHE A 136 -2.39 -3.51 -18.19
CA PHE A 136 -3.66 -3.69 -18.89
C PHE A 136 -4.68 -2.62 -18.46
N GLY A 137 -5.72 -2.43 -19.27
CA GLY A 137 -6.83 -1.52 -18.99
C GLY A 137 -7.79 -2.08 -17.92
N MET A 138 -9.09 -2.20 -18.25
CA MET A 138 -10.16 -2.67 -17.37
C MET A 138 -10.29 -1.79 -16.13
N GLU A 139 -10.35 -0.47 -16.35
CA GLU A 139 -10.56 0.49 -15.27
C GLU A 139 -11.95 0.35 -14.64
N LEU A 140 -12.11 0.80 -13.41
CA LEU A 140 -13.40 0.89 -12.74
C LEU A 140 -14.20 2.06 -13.30
N HIS A 141 -15.49 1.83 -13.58
CA HIS A 141 -16.44 2.86 -13.95
C HIS A 141 -17.42 3.12 -12.79
N ASP A 142 -17.51 4.37 -12.35
CA ASP A 142 -18.54 4.77 -11.40
C ASP A 142 -19.85 4.97 -12.12
N VAL A 143 -20.83 4.13 -11.80
CA VAL A 143 -22.17 4.17 -12.39
C VAL A 143 -23.25 4.58 -11.40
N SER A 144 -22.86 5.07 -10.23
CA SER A 144 -23.76 5.44 -9.14
C SER A 144 -24.87 6.38 -9.59
N GLU A 145 -24.55 7.45 -10.34
CA GLU A 145 -25.54 8.39 -10.86
C GLU A 145 -26.46 7.77 -11.90
N VAL A 146 -25.95 6.82 -12.69
CA VAL A 146 -26.73 6.15 -13.75
C VAL A 146 -27.79 5.22 -13.17
N VAL A 147 -27.50 4.61 -12.01
CA VAL A 147 -28.38 3.58 -11.40
C VAL A 147 -29.15 4.07 -10.18
N LYS A 148 -29.03 5.34 -9.79
CA LYS A 148 -29.61 5.87 -8.54
C LYS A 148 -31.12 5.70 -8.41
N ASP A 149 -31.84 5.79 -9.54
CA ASP A 149 -33.30 5.72 -9.60
C ASP A 149 -33.82 4.34 -10.04
N CYS A 150 -32.93 3.37 -10.31
CA CYS A 150 -33.33 2.05 -10.80
C CYS A 150 -34.06 1.23 -9.73
N GLY A 151 -34.86 0.25 -10.19
CA GLY A 151 -35.63 -0.63 -9.30
C GLY A 151 -34.84 -1.73 -8.62
N PHE A 152 -33.50 -1.82 -8.80
CA PHE A 152 -32.69 -2.85 -8.19
C PHE A 152 -32.26 -2.46 -6.77
N VAL A 153 -32.93 -3.04 -5.78
CA VAL A 153 -32.82 -2.69 -4.35
C VAL A 153 -31.36 -2.75 -3.83
N VAL A 154 -30.52 -3.65 -4.36
CA VAL A 154 -29.12 -3.78 -3.91
C VAL A 154 -28.33 -2.49 -4.23
N PHE A 155 -28.50 -1.94 -5.44
CA PHE A 155 -27.85 -0.68 -5.85
C PHE A 155 -28.37 0.49 -5.01
N LYS A 156 -29.70 0.58 -4.90
CA LYS A 156 -30.35 1.64 -4.12
C LYS A 156 -29.88 1.68 -2.67
N ASN A 157 -29.89 0.53 -1.99
CA ASN A 157 -29.46 0.43 -0.59
C ASN A 157 -27.99 0.81 -0.40
N ALA A 158 -27.11 0.46 -1.34
CA ALA A 158 -25.70 0.83 -1.27
C ALA A 158 -25.53 2.35 -1.36
N LEU A 159 -26.24 3.01 -2.30
CA LEU A 159 -26.20 4.46 -2.48
C LEU A 159 -26.82 5.21 -1.30
N GLU A 160 -27.98 4.76 -0.78
CA GLU A 160 -28.62 5.32 0.41
C GLU A 160 -27.75 5.22 1.67
N ALA A 161 -26.89 4.19 1.75
CA ALA A 161 -25.91 4.04 2.82
C ALA A 161 -24.62 4.86 2.64
N GLY A 162 -24.54 5.71 1.61
CA GLY A 162 -23.36 6.54 1.30
C GLY A 162 -22.21 5.79 0.63
N GLY A 163 -22.49 4.60 0.08
CA GLY A 163 -21.55 3.83 -0.74
C GLY A 163 -21.63 4.20 -2.22
N SER A 164 -21.10 3.33 -3.08
CA SER A 164 -21.13 3.51 -4.54
C SER A 164 -21.51 2.23 -5.28
N VAL A 165 -21.86 2.40 -6.54
CA VAL A 165 -21.99 1.31 -7.51
C VAL A 165 -20.96 1.53 -8.59
N ARG A 166 -20.01 0.62 -8.69
CA ARG A 166 -18.97 0.66 -9.72
C ARG A 166 -18.92 -0.66 -10.47
N GLY A 167 -18.34 -0.64 -11.65
CA GLY A 167 -18.20 -1.84 -12.47
C GLY A 167 -16.87 -1.88 -13.23
N ILE A 168 -16.57 -3.06 -13.75
CA ILE A 168 -15.47 -3.31 -14.69
C ILE A 168 -16.01 -3.97 -15.94
N ASN A 169 -15.41 -3.66 -17.09
CA ASN A 169 -15.73 -4.29 -18.37
C ASN A 169 -14.66 -5.32 -18.73
N ALA A 170 -15.01 -6.61 -18.69
CA ALA A 170 -14.19 -7.69 -19.18
C ALA A 170 -14.47 -7.89 -20.67
N GLU A 171 -13.73 -7.18 -21.53
CA GLU A 171 -13.90 -7.20 -22.98
C GLU A 171 -13.77 -8.61 -23.56
N GLY A 172 -14.67 -9.00 -24.45
CA GLY A 172 -14.67 -10.32 -25.08
C GLY A 172 -15.08 -11.50 -24.19
N GLN A 173 -15.53 -11.26 -22.94
CA GLN A 173 -15.94 -12.31 -22.01
C GLN A 173 -17.47 -12.52 -21.92
N GLY A 174 -18.25 -11.95 -22.82
CA GLY A 174 -19.73 -12.05 -22.85
C GLY A 174 -20.28 -13.46 -23.02
N SER A 175 -19.47 -14.38 -23.55
CA SER A 175 -19.80 -15.81 -23.67
C SER A 175 -19.38 -16.65 -22.46
N MET A 176 -18.87 -16.03 -21.38
CA MET A 176 -18.40 -16.76 -20.19
C MET A 176 -19.49 -17.65 -19.60
N PRO A 177 -19.21 -18.97 -19.40
CA PRO A 177 -20.19 -19.89 -18.84
C PRO A 177 -20.63 -19.49 -17.42
N ARG A 178 -21.91 -19.67 -17.10
CA ARG A 178 -22.49 -19.36 -15.78
C ARG A 178 -21.64 -19.88 -14.62
N LYS A 179 -21.16 -21.11 -14.72
CA LYS A 179 -20.30 -21.71 -13.67
C LYS A 179 -19.00 -20.92 -13.42
N LYS A 180 -18.44 -20.30 -14.45
CA LYS A 180 -17.26 -19.43 -14.29
C LYS A 180 -17.64 -18.09 -13.65
N ILE A 181 -18.78 -17.50 -14.04
CA ILE A 181 -19.30 -16.27 -13.39
C ILE A 181 -19.59 -16.56 -11.91
N ASP A 182 -20.20 -17.70 -11.57
CA ASP A 182 -20.47 -18.08 -10.17
C ASP A 182 -19.15 -18.18 -9.36
N LYS A 183 -18.06 -18.65 -9.94
CA LYS A 183 -16.73 -18.62 -9.30
C LYS A 183 -16.20 -17.20 -9.08
N LEU A 184 -16.45 -16.26 -9.99
CA LEU A 184 -16.10 -14.84 -9.78
C LEU A 184 -16.93 -14.24 -8.64
N VAL A 185 -18.20 -14.62 -8.51
CA VAL A 185 -19.05 -14.22 -7.36
C VAL A 185 -18.46 -14.74 -6.05
N ASP A 186 -18.04 -16.01 -6.01
CA ASP A 186 -17.45 -16.59 -4.79
C ASP A 186 -16.08 -15.96 -4.49
N PHE A 187 -15.28 -15.66 -5.50
CA PHE A 187 -14.04 -14.90 -5.34
C PHE A 187 -14.31 -13.49 -4.76
N ALA A 188 -15.30 -12.76 -5.31
CA ALA A 188 -15.67 -11.45 -4.81
C ALA A 188 -16.08 -11.47 -3.33
N LYS A 189 -16.76 -12.53 -2.88
CA LYS A 189 -17.14 -12.71 -1.46
C LYS A 189 -15.94 -12.81 -0.52
N THR A 190 -14.80 -13.35 -0.98
CA THR A 190 -13.57 -13.41 -0.17
C THR A 190 -12.99 -12.02 0.12
N TYR A 191 -13.41 -11.00 -0.65
CA TYR A 191 -13.08 -9.59 -0.46
C TYR A 191 -14.21 -8.78 0.19
N GLY A 192 -15.22 -9.44 0.75
CA GLY A 192 -16.30 -8.81 1.52
C GLY A 192 -17.57 -8.47 0.72
N ALA A 193 -17.63 -8.80 -0.58
CA ALA A 193 -18.85 -8.59 -1.35
C ALA A 193 -20.01 -9.49 -0.83
N LYS A 194 -21.21 -8.94 -0.74
CA LYS A 194 -22.43 -9.72 -0.50
C LYS A 194 -22.91 -10.47 -1.74
N GLY A 195 -22.49 -10.02 -2.92
CA GLY A 195 -22.79 -10.56 -4.22
C GLY A 195 -22.10 -9.77 -5.32
N LEU A 196 -22.24 -10.25 -6.55
CA LEU A 196 -21.72 -9.59 -7.74
C LEU A 196 -22.82 -9.56 -8.79
N ALA A 197 -23.20 -8.37 -9.25
CA ALA A 197 -24.16 -8.21 -10.33
C ALA A 197 -23.41 -8.24 -11.69
N TYR A 198 -24.09 -8.72 -12.74
CA TYR A 198 -23.47 -8.77 -14.06
C TYR A 198 -24.43 -8.59 -15.21
N ILE A 199 -23.89 -8.13 -16.36
CA ILE A 199 -24.51 -8.16 -17.68
C ILE A 199 -23.54 -8.83 -18.64
N ALA A 200 -23.93 -9.96 -19.22
CA ALA A 200 -23.20 -10.59 -20.32
C ALA A 200 -23.86 -10.21 -21.65
N ILE A 201 -23.11 -9.61 -22.55
CA ILE A 201 -23.57 -9.17 -23.87
C ILE A 201 -23.05 -10.18 -24.90
N ALA A 202 -23.96 -10.93 -25.50
CA ALA A 202 -23.59 -11.87 -26.59
C ALA A 202 -23.16 -11.11 -27.85
N GLU A 203 -22.50 -11.81 -28.80
CA GLU A 203 -22.06 -11.25 -30.08
C GLU A 203 -23.21 -10.66 -30.93
N ASP A 204 -24.42 -11.21 -30.78
CA ASP A 204 -25.63 -10.72 -31.44
C ASP A 204 -26.29 -9.53 -30.71
N GLY A 205 -25.69 -9.04 -29.61
CA GLY A 205 -26.19 -7.97 -28.77
C GLY A 205 -27.20 -8.42 -27.71
N THR A 206 -27.56 -9.70 -27.65
CA THR A 206 -28.47 -10.22 -26.63
C THR A 206 -27.84 -10.10 -25.24
N ARG A 207 -28.58 -9.60 -24.27
CA ARG A 207 -28.12 -9.38 -22.88
C ARG A 207 -28.65 -10.44 -21.94
N LYS A 208 -27.76 -11.03 -21.16
CA LYS A 208 -28.08 -11.89 -20.00
C LYS A 208 -27.63 -11.20 -18.73
N SER A 209 -28.52 -10.97 -17.79
CA SER A 209 -28.20 -10.25 -16.55
C SER A 209 -28.82 -10.89 -15.33
N SER A 210 -28.16 -10.73 -14.17
CA SER A 210 -28.69 -11.15 -12.89
C SER A 210 -29.80 -10.21 -12.34
N PHE A 211 -29.90 -8.98 -12.88
CA PHE A 211 -30.76 -7.92 -12.33
C PHE A 211 -31.61 -7.15 -13.37
N ALA A 212 -31.46 -7.42 -14.66
CA ALA A 212 -32.15 -6.68 -15.73
C ALA A 212 -33.68 -6.55 -15.53
N LYS A 213 -34.33 -7.56 -14.93
CA LYS A 213 -35.77 -7.53 -14.64
C LYS A 213 -36.22 -6.41 -13.69
N PHE A 214 -35.29 -5.73 -13.04
CA PHE A 214 -35.54 -4.61 -12.12
C PHE A 214 -35.23 -3.24 -12.73
N MET A 215 -34.89 -3.19 -14.03
CA MET A 215 -34.54 -1.98 -14.77
C MET A 215 -35.35 -1.87 -16.04
N THR A 216 -35.57 -0.66 -16.51
CA THR A 216 -36.10 -0.41 -17.85
C THR A 216 -35.03 -0.65 -18.92
N GLU A 217 -35.44 -0.78 -20.20
CA GLU A 217 -34.48 -0.91 -21.30
C GLU A 217 -33.60 0.34 -21.44
N GLU A 218 -34.17 1.55 -21.22
CA GLU A 218 -33.44 2.81 -21.26
C GLU A 218 -32.38 2.88 -20.17
N GLU A 219 -32.69 2.43 -18.94
CA GLU A 219 -31.74 2.35 -17.82
C GLU A 219 -30.61 1.35 -18.14
N LEU A 220 -30.94 0.17 -18.67
CA LEU A 220 -29.96 -0.82 -19.09
C LEU A 220 -29.05 -0.29 -20.22
N ASP A 221 -29.62 0.40 -21.20
CA ASP A 221 -28.85 1.02 -22.27
C ASP A 221 -27.91 2.11 -21.74
N ALA A 222 -28.38 2.92 -20.80
CA ALA A 222 -27.56 3.94 -20.16
C ALA A 222 -26.40 3.32 -19.38
N LEU A 223 -26.68 2.24 -18.64
CA LEU A 223 -25.67 1.51 -17.87
C LEU A 223 -24.60 0.86 -18.77
N VAL A 224 -25.02 0.19 -19.86
CA VAL A 224 -24.09 -0.41 -20.82
C VAL A 224 -23.22 0.66 -21.49
N ARG A 225 -23.79 1.82 -21.85
CA ARG A 225 -23.01 2.95 -22.39
C ARG A 225 -22.01 3.50 -21.38
N ALA A 226 -22.41 3.67 -20.12
CA ALA A 226 -21.52 4.15 -19.05
C ALA A 226 -20.35 3.20 -18.79
N MET A 227 -20.55 1.91 -19.03
CA MET A 227 -19.54 0.86 -18.94
C MET A 227 -18.73 0.66 -20.23
N GLU A 228 -18.98 1.46 -21.29
CA GLU A 228 -18.38 1.30 -22.62
C GLU A 228 -18.58 -0.12 -23.20
N GLY A 229 -19.67 -0.80 -22.77
CA GLY A 229 -19.96 -2.18 -23.12
C GLY A 229 -20.35 -2.37 -24.57
N LYS A 230 -19.79 -3.40 -25.20
CA LYS A 230 -20.00 -3.78 -26.61
C LYS A 230 -20.51 -5.24 -26.70
N PRO A 231 -21.08 -5.65 -27.85
CA PRO A 231 -21.32 -7.06 -28.11
C PRO A 231 -20.05 -7.90 -27.87
N GLY A 232 -20.18 -8.99 -27.13
CA GLY A 232 -19.07 -9.85 -26.72
C GLY A 232 -18.53 -9.58 -25.33
N ASP A 233 -18.96 -8.54 -24.61
CA ASP A 233 -18.39 -8.12 -23.31
C ASP A 233 -19.16 -8.67 -22.10
N LEU A 234 -18.45 -8.81 -20.97
CA LEU A 234 -19.01 -9.12 -19.67
C LEU A 234 -18.80 -7.93 -18.73
N LEU A 235 -19.88 -7.32 -18.29
CA LEU A 235 -19.89 -6.22 -17.33
C LEU A 235 -20.15 -6.77 -15.93
N LEU A 236 -19.30 -6.44 -14.98
CA LEU A 236 -19.39 -6.90 -13.59
C LEU A 236 -19.53 -5.69 -12.66
N PHE A 237 -20.42 -5.75 -11.66
CA PHE A 237 -20.74 -4.64 -10.78
C PHE A 237 -20.67 -5.04 -9.32
N ALA A 238 -20.08 -4.18 -8.50
CA ALA A 238 -20.12 -4.24 -7.04
C ALA A 238 -20.84 -3.01 -6.50
N ALA A 239 -21.60 -3.20 -5.42
CA ALA A 239 -22.39 -2.16 -4.75
C ALA A 239 -22.31 -2.37 -3.23
N ASP A 240 -21.65 -1.49 -2.53
CA ASP A 240 -21.47 -1.48 -1.06
C ASP A 240 -20.79 -0.17 -0.64
N LYS A 241 -20.26 -0.09 0.59
CA LYS A 241 -19.30 0.95 1.02
C LYS A 241 -18.11 1.02 0.06
N ASN A 242 -17.58 2.21 -0.21
CA ASN A 242 -16.51 2.43 -1.20
C ASN A 242 -15.31 1.48 -0.99
N LYS A 243 -14.87 1.28 0.26
CA LYS A 243 -13.77 0.36 0.57
C LYS A 243 -14.03 -1.05 0.03
N VAL A 244 -15.21 -1.61 0.28
CA VAL A 244 -15.57 -2.95 -0.20
C VAL A 244 -15.63 -2.99 -1.72
N VAL A 245 -16.21 -1.96 -2.35
CA VAL A 245 -16.30 -1.86 -3.83
C VAL A 245 -14.91 -1.85 -4.45
N TYR A 246 -13.99 -1.06 -3.92
CA TYR A 246 -12.61 -1.00 -4.38
C TYR A 246 -11.88 -2.33 -4.20
N ASP A 247 -11.91 -2.90 -2.99
CA ASP A 247 -11.25 -4.17 -2.68
C ASP A 247 -11.74 -5.30 -3.60
N VAL A 248 -13.05 -5.37 -3.84
CA VAL A 248 -13.69 -6.39 -4.69
C VAL A 248 -13.30 -6.20 -6.16
N LEU A 249 -13.51 -5.01 -6.72
CA LEU A 249 -13.28 -4.76 -8.15
C LEU A 249 -11.80 -4.71 -8.49
N GLY A 250 -10.95 -4.18 -7.62
CA GLY A 250 -9.50 -4.20 -7.79
C GLY A 250 -8.95 -5.62 -7.83
N ALA A 251 -9.42 -6.51 -6.94
CA ALA A 251 -9.03 -7.92 -6.95
C ALA A 251 -9.58 -8.66 -8.19
N LEU A 252 -10.85 -8.44 -8.55
CA LEU A 252 -11.47 -9.04 -9.74
C LEU A 252 -10.77 -8.61 -11.02
N ARG A 253 -10.37 -7.36 -11.14
CA ARG A 253 -9.62 -6.82 -12.26
C ARG A 253 -8.35 -7.63 -12.52
N VAL A 254 -7.57 -7.87 -11.47
CA VAL A 254 -6.32 -8.64 -11.56
C VAL A 254 -6.60 -10.12 -11.84
N GLU A 255 -7.60 -10.71 -11.21
CA GLU A 255 -7.98 -12.10 -11.42
C GLU A 255 -8.44 -12.35 -12.87
N LEU A 256 -9.27 -11.47 -13.42
CA LEU A 256 -9.69 -11.54 -14.82
C LEU A 256 -8.52 -11.35 -15.79
N ALA A 257 -7.62 -10.41 -15.50
CA ALA A 257 -6.42 -10.20 -16.32
C ALA A 257 -5.55 -11.45 -16.39
N LYS A 258 -5.40 -12.19 -15.27
CA LYS A 258 -4.72 -13.50 -15.25
C LYS A 258 -5.44 -14.53 -16.12
N GLN A 259 -6.78 -14.63 -15.99
CA GLN A 259 -7.57 -15.59 -16.78
C GLN A 259 -7.58 -15.27 -18.28
N MET A 260 -7.42 -14.00 -18.65
CA MET A 260 -7.40 -13.49 -20.01
C MET A 260 -5.98 -13.40 -20.60
N ASP A 261 -4.94 -13.80 -19.85
CA ASP A 261 -3.52 -13.73 -20.24
C ASP A 261 -3.05 -12.31 -20.64
N LEU A 262 -3.51 -11.30 -19.91
CA LEU A 262 -3.18 -9.89 -20.15
C LEU A 262 -1.91 -9.43 -19.41
N LEU A 263 -1.32 -10.28 -18.54
CA LEU A 263 -0.19 -9.92 -17.70
C LEU A 263 1.14 -10.34 -18.35
N ASP A 264 1.67 -9.51 -19.25
CA ASP A 264 2.99 -9.78 -19.84
C ASP A 264 4.09 -9.66 -18.77
N LYS A 265 4.78 -10.76 -18.49
CA LYS A 265 5.92 -10.83 -17.55
C LYS A 265 7.17 -10.10 -18.06
N ASN A 266 7.23 -9.74 -19.33
CA ASN A 266 8.36 -9.02 -19.92
C ASN A 266 8.15 -7.51 -19.91
N GLU A 267 6.96 -7.05 -19.59
CA GLU A 267 6.63 -5.64 -19.49
C GLU A 267 6.85 -5.14 -18.05
N TYR A 268 7.51 -3.99 -17.91
CA TYR A 268 7.71 -3.30 -16.65
C TYR A 268 6.98 -1.95 -16.69
N ARG A 269 5.85 -1.85 -15.99
CA ARG A 269 5.02 -0.66 -15.90
C ARG A 269 5.11 -0.06 -14.50
N PHE A 270 5.80 1.06 -14.42
CA PHE A 270 5.92 1.85 -13.19
C PHE A 270 4.83 2.90 -13.09
N VAL A 271 4.42 3.19 -11.87
CA VAL A 271 3.57 4.33 -11.55
C VAL A 271 3.89 4.83 -10.15
N TRP A 272 3.96 6.16 -9.98
CA TRP A 272 3.95 6.79 -8.68
C TRP A 272 2.52 6.98 -8.22
N VAL A 273 2.23 6.57 -6.99
CA VAL A 273 0.99 6.91 -6.28
C VAL A 273 1.34 7.92 -5.21
N THR A 274 0.64 9.05 -5.19
CA THR A 274 0.95 10.19 -4.32
C THR A 274 -0.30 10.65 -3.57
N GLU A 275 -0.15 11.61 -2.65
CA GLU A 275 -1.28 12.23 -1.93
C GLU A 275 -2.16 11.20 -1.20
N PHE A 276 -1.53 10.26 -0.51
CA PHE A 276 -2.25 9.29 0.32
C PHE A 276 -3.04 10.00 1.42
N PRO A 277 -4.13 9.40 1.96
CA PRO A 277 -4.68 9.86 3.22
C PRO A 277 -3.60 9.87 4.32
N LEU A 278 -3.58 10.92 5.13
CA LEU A 278 -2.66 10.99 6.28
C LEU A 278 -3.04 9.98 7.35
N LEU A 279 -4.34 9.85 7.55
CA LEU A 279 -4.96 9.04 8.60
C LEU A 279 -6.01 8.11 8.02
N GLU A 280 -6.14 6.94 8.60
CA GLU A 280 -7.23 6.00 8.34
C GLU A 280 -7.99 5.68 9.62
N TRP A 281 -9.29 5.44 9.49
CA TRP A 281 -10.12 5.05 10.61
C TRP A 281 -9.98 3.56 10.89
N SER A 282 -9.55 3.20 12.09
CA SER A 282 -9.51 1.82 12.57
C SER A 282 -10.82 1.48 13.29
N GLU A 283 -11.62 0.60 12.71
CA GLU A 283 -12.85 0.08 13.37
C GLU A 283 -12.50 -0.74 14.63
N GLU A 284 -11.37 -1.45 14.63
CA GLU A 284 -10.90 -2.27 15.74
C GLU A 284 -10.50 -1.41 16.94
N GLU A 285 -9.71 -0.33 16.68
CA GLU A 285 -9.23 0.56 17.72
C GLU A 285 -10.20 1.73 18.02
N ASN A 286 -11.25 1.90 17.19
CA ASN A 286 -12.22 2.99 17.24
C ASN A 286 -11.56 4.37 17.33
N ARG A 287 -10.51 4.57 16.51
CA ARG A 287 -9.75 5.82 16.40
C ARG A 287 -9.06 5.96 15.05
N TYR A 288 -8.56 7.14 14.76
CA TYR A 288 -7.66 7.33 13.63
C TYR A 288 -6.27 6.75 13.93
N THR A 289 -5.69 6.09 12.93
CA THR A 289 -4.30 5.61 12.90
C THR A 289 -3.57 6.27 11.75
N ALA A 290 -2.25 6.37 11.82
CA ALA A 290 -1.46 6.88 10.69
C ALA A 290 -1.48 5.85 9.56
N MET A 291 -1.73 6.29 8.33
CA MET A 291 -1.70 5.38 7.18
C MET A 291 -0.28 4.87 6.90
N HIS A 292 0.73 5.71 7.11
CA HIS A 292 2.15 5.35 6.99
C HIS A 292 2.82 5.29 8.38
N HIS A 293 3.23 6.45 8.90
CA HIS A 293 3.85 6.57 10.22
C HIS A 293 3.63 7.97 10.80
N PRO A 294 3.81 8.16 12.13
CA PRO A 294 3.48 9.41 12.82
C PRO A 294 4.38 10.62 12.46
N PHE A 295 5.40 10.41 11.64
CA PHE A 295 6.35 11.46 11.22
C PHE A 295 6.10 11.96 9.80
N THR A 296 5.05 11.48 9.15
CA THR A 296 4.66 11.87 7.78
C THR A 296 4.06 13.27 7.78
N MET A 297 4.61 14.16 6.93
CA MET A 297 4.08 15.51 6.74
C MET A 297 2.77 15.48 5.96
N LEU A 298 1.82 16.29 6.37
CA LEU A 298 0.58 16.55 5.63
C LEU A 298 0.82 17.58 4.51
N MET A 299 -0.11 17.63 3.56
CA MET A 299 -0.14 18.69 2.56
C MET A 299 -0.42 20.02 3.28
N GLU A 300 0.33 21.09 2.96
CA GLU A 300 0.22 22.39 3.64
C GLU A 300 -1.18 23.01 3.52
N GLU A 301 -1.83 22.84 2.38
CA GLU A 301 -3.19 23.32 2.14
C GLU A 301 -4.24 22.61 3.01
N ASP A 302 -3.93 21.43 3.55
CA ASP A 302 -4.83 20.64 4.39
C ASP A 302 -4.67 20.93 5.90
N ILE A 303 -3.68 21.75 6.31
CA ILE A 303 -3.48 22.15 7.71
C ILE A 303 -4.77 22.67 8.38
N PRO A 304 -5.61 23.51 7.71
CA PRO A 304 -6.86 23.97 8.31
C PRO A 304 -7.86 22.85 8.64
N LEU A 305 -7.75 21.68 8.02
CA LEU A 305 -8.62 20.53 8.28
C LEU A 305 -8.40 19.91 9.67
N ILE A 306 -7.22 20.13 10.26
CA ILE A 306 -6.95 19.72 11.64
C ILE A 306 -7.89 20.44 12.60
N GLU A 307 -8.06 21.76 12.41
CA GLU A 307 -8.89 22.60 13.30
C GLU A 307 -10.39 22.35 13.06
N SER A 308 -10.80 22.07 11.84
CA SER A 308 -12.20 21.72 11.52
C SER A 308 -12.62 20.33 11.99
N GLY A 309 -11.66 19.44 12.29
CA GLY A 309 -11.90 18.05 12.69
C GLY A 309 -12.17 17.10 11.53
N ASP A 310 -12.02 17.54 10.28
CA ASP A 310 -12.20 16.73 9.07
C ASP A 310 -10.98 15.81 8.81
N LEU A 311 -10.54 15.08 9.81
CA LEU A 311 -9.27 14.33 9.83
C LEU A 311 -9.15 13.30 8.70
N GLY A 312 -10.25 12.68 8.29
CA GLY A 312 -10.25 11.71 7.21
C GLY A 312 -10.03 12.28 5.80
N LYS A 313 -9.98 13.62 5.66
CA LYS A 313 -9.73 14.30 4.38
C LYS A 313 -8.31 14.84 4.25
N ILE A 314 -7.51 14.76 5.31
CA ILE A 314 -6.15 15.27 5.32
C ILE A 314 -5.28 14.35 4.46
N ARG A 315 -4.58 14.93 3.48
CA ARG A 315 -3.65 14.22 2.61
C ARG A 315 -2.23 14.31 3.15
N ALA A 316 -1.47 13.25 2.93
CA ALA A 316 -0.06 13.16 3.26
C ALA A 316 0.83 13.55 2.07
N LYS A 317 1.98 14.15 2.33
CA LYS A 317 3.11 14.23 1.40
C LYS A 317 3.84 12.88 1.32
N ALA A 318 3.08 11.82 1.01
CA ALA A 318 3.57 10.46 0.87
C ALA A 318 3.50 10.02 -0.60
N TYR A 319 4.39 9.12 -0.96
CA TYR A 319 4.54 8.61 -2.32
C TYR A 319 5.05 7.18 -2.30
N ASP A 320 4.41 6.32 -3.10
CA ASP A 320 4.83 4.95 -3.33
C ASP A 320 5.16 4.75 -4.81
N ILE A 321 6.22 4.02 -5.08
CA ILE A 321 6.55 3.53 -6.41
C ILE A 321 6.03 2.11 -6.58
N VAL A 322 5.21 1.93 -7.59
CA VAL A 322 4.54 0.66 -7.91
C VAL A 322 5.09 0.12 -9.22
N LEU A 323 5.37 -1.17 -9.24
CA LEU A 323 5.77 -1.92 -10.44
C LEU A 323 4.85 -3.12 -10.63
N ASN A 324 4.11 -3.16 -11.73
CA ASN A 324 3.29 -4.33 -12.11
C ASN A 324 2.36 -4.80 -10.98
N GLY A 325 1.67 -3.88 -10.31
CA GLY A 325 0.75 -4.22 -9.23
C GLY A 325 1.41 -4.49 -7.87
N ASN A 326 2.70 -4.21 -7.73
CA ASN A 326 3.44 -4.37 -6.48
C ASN A 326 4.08 -3.04 -6.07
N GLU A 327 3.87 -2.61 -4.86
CA GLU A 327 4.63 -1.54 -4.22
C GLU A 327 6.07 -2.03 -4.03
N ILE A 328 7.01 -1.42 -4.72
CA ILE A 328 8.44 -1.75 -4.62
C ILE A 328 9.19 -0.83 -3.67
N GLY A 329 8.63 0.31 -3.34
CA GLY A 329 9.19 1.25 -2.40
C GLY A 329 8.18 2.32 -2.04
N GLY A 330 8.34 2.92 -0.88
CA GLY A 330 7.49 3.99 -0.40
C GLY A 330 8.24 4.97 0.51
N GLY A 331 7.72 6.16 0.60
CA GLY A 331 8.30 7.22 1.40
C GLY A 331 7.40 8.42 1.60
N SER A 332 7.92 9.41 2.28
CA SER A 332 7.22 10.66 2.53
C SER A 332 8.18 11.81 2.83
N VAL A 333 7.67 13.02 2.74
CA VAL A 333 8.28 14.17 3.43
C VAL A 333 7.99 14.02 4.92
N ARG A 334 8.96 14.36 5.76
CA ARG A 334 8.83 14.21 7.23
C ARG A 334 8.41 15.52 7.86
N ILE A 335 7.67 15.41 8.95
CA ILE A 335 7.39 16.57 9.80
C ILE A 335 8.72 17.02 10.40
N HIS A 336 9.04 18.31 10.22
CA HIS A 336 10.23 18.95 10.79
C HIS A 336 9.88 20.12 11.73
N GLN A 337 8.60 20.41 11.88
CA GLN A 337 8.07 21.46 12.74
C GLN A 337 7.46 20.82 13.99
N ASN A 338 7.92 21.25 15.18
CA ASN A 338 7.49 20.67 16.45
C ASN A 338 5.99 20.81 16.72
N ASP A 339 5.40 21.95 16.37
CA ASP A 339 3.97 22.22 16.56
C ASP A 339 3.11 21.30 15.68
N ILE A 340 3.51 21.04 14.45
CA ILE A 340 2.83 20.09 13.55
C ILE A 340 2.98 18.66 14.09
N GLN A 341 4.19 18.30 14.60
CA GLN A 341 4.41 16.97 15.16
C GLN A 341 3.57 16.74 16.42
N GLU A 342 3.43 17.75 17.30
CA GLU A 342 2.55 17.66 18.46
C GLU A 342 1.08 17.45 18.05
N LYS A 343 0.58 18.21 17.07
CA LYS A 343 -0.76 18.03 16.51
C LYS A 343 -0.96 16.64 15.91
N MET A 344 0.05 16.11 15.19
CA MET A 344 -0.02 14.75 14.64
C MET A 344 -0.19 13.71 15.74
N PHE A 345 0.58 13.79 16.82
CA PHE A 345 0.43 12.90 17.96
C PHE A 345 -0.94 13.02 18.64
N GLU A 346 -1.47 14.24 18.79
CA GLU A 346 -2.82 14.47 19.33
C GLU A 346 -3.90 13.80 18.46
N MET A 347 -3.83 13.94 17.13
CA MET A 347 -4.75 13.28 16.20
C MET A 347 -4.69 11.75 16.31
N LEU A 348 -3.52 11.19 16.62
CA LEU A 348 -3.33 9.75 16.85
C LEU A 348 -3.69 9.30 18.27
N GLY A 349 -4.15 10.21 19.13
CA GLY A 349 -4.57 9.92 20.51
C GLY A 349 -3.45 9.79 21.52
N PHE A 350 -2.23 10.23 21.20
CA PHE A 350 -1.14 10.28 22.17
C PHE A 350 -1.33 11.47 23.14
N THR A 351 -1.09 11.21 24.43
CA THR A 351 -0.82 12.31 25.37
C THR A 351 0.61 12.82 25.18
N LYS A 352 0.90 14.06 25.57
CA LYS A 352 2.28 14.61 25.52
C LYS A 352 3.28 13.71 26.23
N ASP A 353 2.93 13.23 27.42
CA ASP A 353 3.81 12.36 28.21
C ASP A 353 4.08 11.03 27.51
N ALA A 354 3.06 10.41 26.88
CA ALA A 354 3.22 9.18 26.12
C ALA A 354 4.11 9.38 24.89
N ALA A 355 3.89 10.46 24.13
CA ALA A 355 4.71 10.79 22.97
C ALA A 355 6.18 11.03 23.37
N TYR A 356 6.43 11.81 24.44
CA TYR A 356 7.79 12.04 24.95
C TYR A 356 8.45 10.78 25.53
N LYS A 357 7.69 9.91 26.21
CA LYS A 357 8.23 8.62 26.70
C LYS A 357 8.71 7.73 25.56
N GLN A 358 8.00 7.73 24.45
CA GLN A 358 8.30 6.88 23.29
C GLN A 358 9.33 7.52 22.34
N PHE A 359 9.11 8.78 21.95
CA PHE A 359 9.85 9.49 20.89
C PHE A 359 10.64 10.71 21.39
N GLY A 360 10.77 10.90 22.72
CA GLY A 360 11.37 12.08 23.31
C GLY A 360 12.80 12.37 22.84
N PHE A 361 13.58 11.34 22.50
CA PHE A 361 14.91 11.51 21.95
C PHE A 361 14.90 12.21 20.59
N LEU A 362 13.93 11.89 19.71
CA LEU A 362 13.76 12.55 18.42
C LEU A 362 13.21 13.96 18.59
N LEU A 363 12.14 14.12 19.38
CA LEU A 363 11.55 15.43 19.69
C LEU A 363 12.54 16.40 20.32
N ASN A 364 13.45 15.92 21.15
CA ASN A 364 14.52 16.73 21.72
C ASN A 364 15.59 17.09 20.67
N ALA A 365 15.93 16.18 19.77
CA ALA A 365 16.84 16.49 18.67
C ALA A 365 16.28 17.61 17.78
N PHE A 366 15.00 17.62 17.49
CA PHE A 366 14.34 18.67 16.71
C PHE A 366 14.48 20.08 17.31
N LYS A 367 14.64 20.20 18.62
CA LYS A 367 14.86 21.51 19.31
C LYS A 367 16.17 22.20 18.93
N TYR A 368 17.17 21.42 18.45
CA TYR A 368 18.45 21.97 17.98
C TYR A 368 18.38 22.48 16.53
N GLY A 369 17.27 22.29 15.86
CA GLY A 369 17.05 22.59 14.46
C GLY A 369 17.08 21.33 13.60
N VAL A 370 16.14 21.21 12.71
CA VAL A 370 16.03 20.11 11.76
C VAL A 370 15.70 20.68 10.38
N PRO A 371 16.42 20.25 9.32
CA PRO A 371 16.08 20.67 7.96
C PRO A 371 14.76 20.02 7.51
N PRO A 372 14.07 20.60 6.53
CA PRO A 372 13.10 19.84 5.75
C PRO A 372 13.79 18.61 5.20
N HIS A 373 13.20 17.43 5.35
CA HIS A 373 13.80 16.18 4.90
C HIS A 373 12.74 15.19 4.45
N ALA A 374 13.15 14.30 3.57
CA ALA A 374 12.28 13.31 2.96
C ALA A 374 13.09 12.08 2.55
N GLY A 375 12.45 10.94 2.46
CA GLY A 375 13.14 9.72 2.10
C GLY A 375 12.23 8.68 1.48
N LEU A 376 12.83 7.59 1.06
CA LEU A 376 12.17 6.45 0.47
C LEU A 376 12.94 5.17 0.82
N ALA A 377 12.24 4.07 0.96
CA ALA A 377 12.84 2.75 1.13
C ALA A 377 12.30 1.78 0.08
N TYR A 378 13.20 1.11 -0.64
CA TYR A 378 12.84 -0.02 -1.49
C TYR A 378 12.91 -1.33 -0.73
N GLY A 379 11.92 -2.21 -0.91
CA GLY A 379 12.03 -3.60 -0.52
C GLY A 379 12.95 -4.34 -1.51
N LEU A 380 14.24 -4.51 -1.16
CA LEU A 380 15.23 -5.11 -2.07
C LEU A 380 14.79 -6.50 -2.53
N ASP A 381 14.34 -7.34 -1.61
CA ASP A 381 13.94 -8.71 -1.92
C ASP A 381 12.76 -8.74 -2.90
N ARG A 382 11.78 -7.84 -2.72
CA ARG A 382 10.63 -7.72 -3.62
C ARG A 382 11.04 -7.19 -5.00
N LEU A 383 11.92 -6.21 -5.04
CA LEU A 383 12.46 -5.68 -6.29
C LEU A 383 13.19 -6.76 -7.07
N VAL A 384 14.06 -7.54 -6.42
CA VAL A 384 14.78 -8.68 -7.02
C VAL A 384 13.79 -9.76 -7.49
N MET A 385 12.76 -10.08 -6.71
CA MET A 385 11.69 -11.01 -7.09
C MET A 385 11.06 -10.62 -8.44
N LEU A 386 10.68 -9.34 -8.58
CA LEU A 386 10.05 -8.84 -9.81
C LEU A 386 11.04 -8.80 -10.99
N MET A 387 12.29 -8.41 -10.77
CA MET A 387 13.35 -8.42 -11.81
C MET A 387 13.68 -9.84 -12.26
N ALA A 388 13.67 -10.81 -11.36
CA ALA A 388 13.87 -12.23 -11.65
C ALA A 388 12.60 -12.92 -12.22
N LYS A 389 11.44 -12.23 -12.25
CA LYS A 389 10.15 -12.72 -12.77
C LYS A 389 9.64 -13.98 -12.05
N VAL A 390 9.96 -14.13 -10.77
CA VAL A 390 9.46 -15.20 -9.90
C VAL A 390 8.26 -14.74 -9.08
N ASP A 391 7.44 -15.67 -8.63
CA ASP A 391 6.15 -15.37 -8.00
C ASP A 391 6.23 -15.31 -6.45
N SER A 392 7.40 -15.61 -5.87
CA SER A 392 7.58 -15.59 -4.42
C SER A 392 8.92 -14.99 -4.03
N ILE A 393 8.90 -14.15 -3.00
CA ILE A 393 10.11 -13.58 -2.39
C ILE A 393 11.05 -14.66 -1.83
N ARG A 394 10.51 -15.85 -1.51
CA ARG A 394 11.28 -17.00 -1.02
C ARG A 394 12.26 -17.55 -2.05
N ASP A 395 12.00 -17.32 -3.33
CA ASP A 395 12.85 -17.80 -4.42
C ASP A 395 14.13 -16.96 -4.58
N VAL A 396 14.18 -15.80 -3.95
CA VAL A 396 15.32 -14.85 -4.01
C VAL A 396 16.00 -14.60 -2.66
N ILE A 397 15.57 -15.27 -1.60
CA ILE A 397 16.13 -15.17 -0.25
C ILE A 397 16.76 -16.50 0.15
N ALA A 398 18.01 -16.47 0.63
CA ALA A 398 18.65 -17.64 1.20
C ALA A 398 18.03 -17.99 2.56
N PHE A 399 17.71 -19.25 2.78
CA PHE A 399 17.07 -19.78 3.99
C PHE A 399 15.78 -19.05 4.37
N PRO A 400 14.79 -18.95 3.45
CA PRO A 400 13.57 -18.22 3.71
C PRO A 400 12.74 -18.91 4.80
N LYS A 401 11.99 -18.11 5.57
CA LYS A 401 11.00 -18.66 6.49
C LYS A 401 9.77 -19.13 5.73
N VAL A 402 9.21 -20.27 6.15
CA VAL A 402 7.93 -20.77 5.62
C VAL A 402 6.74 -20.09 6.31
N LYS A 403 5.51 -20.47 5.96
CA LYS A 403 4.27 -19.76 6.37
C LYS A 403 4.13 -19.59 7.90
N ASP A 404 4.63 -20.52 8.69
CA ASP A 404 4.62 -20.49 10.15
C ASP A 404 5.84 -19.77 10.78
N ALA A 405 6.57 -19.01 9.95
CA ALA A 405 7.79 -18.29 10.33
C ALA A 405 8.97 -19.18 10.75
N SER A 406 8.94 -20.49 10.47
CA SER A 406 10.06 -21.38 10.73
C SER A 406 11.04 -21.48 9.56
N CYS A 407 12.30 -21.80 9.84
CA CYS A 407 13.30 -22.14 8.85
C CYS A 407 13.48 -23.66 8.79
N LEU A 408 13.16 -24.28 7.65
CA LEU A 408 13.23 -25.73 7.49
C LEU A 408 14.66 -26.28 7.56
N MET A 409 15.67 -25.46 7.24
CA MET A 409 17.06 -25.93 7.21
C MET A 409 17.71 -25.87 8.59
N THR A 410 17.41 -24.83 9.38
CA THR A 410 18.03 -24.60 10.69
C THR A 410 17.12 -24.96 11.86
N GLU A 411 15.87 -25.36 11.55
CA GLU A 411 14.83 -25.68 12.54
C GLU A 411 14.54 -24.53 13.55
N SER A 412 14.85 -23.28 13.14
CA SER A 412 14.53 -22.10 13.96
C SER A 412 13.06 -21.67 13.75
N PRO A 413 12.36 -21.15 14.80
CA PRO A 413 12.85 -20.95 16.17
C PRO A 413 12.94 -22.28 16.94
N SER A 414 13.84 -22.34 17.93
CA SER A 414 14.03 -23.50 18.79
C SER A 414 13.95 -23.11 20.25
N VAL A 415 13.74 -24.11 21.11
CA VAL A 415 13.82 -23.92 22.58
C VAL A 415 15.25 -23.64 23.00
N VAL A 416 15.40 -22.84 24.04
CA VAL A 416 16.69 -22.57 24.72
C VAL A 416 16.73 -23.27 26.07
N SER A 417 17.91 -23.40 26.65
CA SER A 417 18.06 -24.05 27.97
C SER A 417 17.45 -23.22 29.10
N GLU A 418 16.98 -23.86 30.16
CA GLU A 418 16.48 -23.18 31.36
C GLU A 418 17.52 -22.21 31.96
N GLN A 419 18.79 -22.60 31.97
CA GLN A 419 19.87 -21.73 32.42
C GLN A 419 19.91 -20.40 31.62
N GLN A 420 19.76 -20.46 30.30
CA GLN A 420 19.73 -19.25 29.46
C GLN A 420 18.51 -18.36 29.77
N LEU A 421 17.37 -18.98 30.12
CA LEU A 421 16.17 -18.23 30.51
C LEU A 421 16.37 -17.57 31.89
N GLU A 422 16.94 -18.30 32.86
CA GLU A 422 17.26 -17.79 34.22
C GLU A 422 18.24 -16.61 34.16
N GLU A 423 19.23 -16.64 33.24
CA GLU A 423 20.17 -15.54 33.04
C GLU A 423 19.54 -14.27 32.49
N LEU A 424 18.37 -14.38 31.86
CA LEU A 424 17.64 -13.26 31.30
C LEU A 424 16.59 -12.65 32.25
N GLY A 425 16.22 -13.34 33.31
CA GLY A 425 15.28 -12.91 34.35
C GLY A 425 13.87 -13.41 34.08
#